data_908a84c6dc4eb9098a3617a036f61bbf
#
_entry.id   908a84c6dc4eb9098a3617a036f61bbf
#
_cell.length_a   1.000
_cell.length_b   1.000
_cell.length_c   1.000
_cell.angle_alpha   90.00
_cell.angle_beta   90.00
_cell.angle_gamma   90.00
#
_symmetry.space_group_name_H-M   'P 1'
#
loop_
_entity.id
_entity.type
_entity.pdbx_description
1 polymer ?
#
loop_
_entity_poly.entity_id
_entity_poly.type
_entity_poly.pdbx_seq_one_letter_code
_entity_poly.pdbx_strand_id
1 'polypeptide(L)'
;NTCDLEMFGVKDPGKIRGLNLFDNPNFPEETKIRIXHGESADFTARYEFGKLGGYYESTRPGHFDWTGRIRCLYDDRGELTHYLLINIDNTELRKIQNRVSEFEALFRIISEYAQVGYANYNLYNKEGYAQNVWLRNYGEADSAQIVDVIGKYRHIHPEDRKPLLDLLTRFSAGEVQSATAICRVQHDDGRKTWIKTHLIC
;
A
#
# COMPACT_ATOMS: atom_id res chain seq x y z
N ASN A 1 -29.75 7.11 -4.00
CA ASN A 1 -29.30 6.60 -2.69
C ASN A 1 -28.59 7.75 -1.95
N THR A 2 -28.68 7.80 -0.62
CA THR A 2 -28.18 8.92 0.20
C THR A 2 -26.66 9.08 0.07
N CYS A 3 -25.93 7.96 0.05
CA CYS A 3 -24.47 8.00 -0.07
C CYS A 3 -23.99 8.68 -1.37
N ASP A 4 -24.67 8.39 -2.48
CA ASP A 4 -24.35 9.07 -3.75
C ASP A 4 -24.62 10.57 -3.66
N LEU A 5 -25.75 10.97 -3.07
CA LEU A 5 -26.10 12.38 -2.93
C LEU A 5 -25.01 13.12 -2.11
N GLU A 6 -24.57 12.52 -1.02
CA GLU A 6 -23.50 13.08 -0.19
C GLU A 6 -22.17 13.13 -0.97
N MET A 7 -21.82 12.04 -1.66
CA MET A 7 -20.59 11.95 -2.44
C MET A 7 -20.52 13.06 -3.51
N PHE A 8 -21.63 13.30 -4.22
CA PHE A 8 -21.67 14.29 -5.29
C PHE A 8 -22.13 15.67 -4.81
N GLY A 9 -22.39 15.84 -3.52
CA GLY A 9 -22.75 17.13 -2.92
C GLY A 9 -24.13 17.64 -3.36
N VAL A 10 -25.07 16.72 -3.58
CA VAL A 10 -26.41 17.04 -4.06
C VAL A 10 -27.38 17.11 -2.87
N LYS A 11 -27.96 18.27 -2.61
CA LYS A 11 -28.94 18.43 -1.53
C LYS A 11 -30.35 18.00 -1.92
N ASP A 12 -30.73 18.21 -3.18
CA ASP A 12 -32.06 17.91 -3.68
C ASP A 12 -31.98 16.84 -4.78
N PRO A 13 -32.45 15.60 -4.50
CA PRO A 13 -32.43 14.53 -5.50
C PRO A 13 -33.20 14.86 -6.78
N GLY A 14 -34.19 15.75 -6.70
CA GLY A 14 -34.96 16.18 -7.86
C GLY A 14 -34.11 16.87 -8.92
N LYS A 15 -33.03 17.52 -8.52
CA LYS A 15 -32.13 18.26 -9.42
C LYS A 15 -31.24 17.38 -10.30
N ILE A 16 -31.06 16.12 -9.92
CA ILE A 16 -30.24 15.17 -10.71
C ILE A 16 -31.12 14.14 -11.43
N ARG A 17 -32.40 14.09 -11.10
CA ARG A 17 -33.32 13.14 -11.74
C ARG A 17 -33.52 13.54 -13.21
N GLY A 18 -33.29 12.61 -14.11
CA GLY A 18 -33.41 12.83 -15.56
C GLY A 18 -32.15 13.38 -16.22
N LEU A 19 -31.08 13.61 -15.47
CA LEU A 19 -29.81 13.99 -16.09
C LEU A 19 -29.27 12.82 -16.92
N ASN A 20 -28.77 13.15 -18.10
CA ASN A 20 -28.13 12.14 -18.95
C ASN A 20 -26.70 11.90 -18.48
N LEU A 21 -26.39 10.67 -18.12
CA LEU A 21 -25.06 10.26 -17.64
C LEU A 21 -23.94 10.62 -18.63
N PHE A 22 -24.24 10.53 -19.94
CA PHE A 22 -23.25 10.81 -20.99
C PHE A 22 -22.85 12.30 -21.07
N ASP A 23 -23.70 13.19 -20.55
CA ASP A 23 -23.41 14.62 -20.52
C ASP A 23 -22.54 15.03 -19.32
N ASN A 24 -22.25 14.12 -18.39
CA ASN A 24 -21.40 14.39 -17.24
C ASN A 24 -19.97 14.69 -17.72
N PRO A 25 -19.43 15.91 -17.47
CA PRO A 25 -18.10 16.28 -17.97
C PRO A 25 -16.94 15.56 -17.25
N ASN A 26 -17.21 14.91 -16.12
CA ASN A 26 -16.22 14.12 -15.39
C ASN A 26 -16.20 12.64 -15.82
N PHE A 27 -17.16 12.22 -16.66
CA PHE A 27 -17.27 10.83 -17.08
C PHE A 27 -16.26 10.55 -18.19
N PRO A 28 -15.37 9.55 -18.05
CA PRO A 28 -14.33 9.32 -19.07
C PRO A 28 -14.92 8.96 -20.44
N GLU A 29 -14.43 9.60 -21.49
CA GLU A 29 -14.92 9.42 -22.86
C GLU A 29 -14.81 7.95 -23.33
N GLU A 30 -13.71 7.29 -23.02
CA GLU A 30 -13.53 5.87 -23.35
C GLU A 30 -14.65 5.02 -22.73
N THR A 31 -15.01 5.32 -21.48
CA THR A 31 -16.11 4.63 -20.78
C THR A 31 -17.45 4.91 -21.45
N LYS A 32 -17.69 6.17 -21.85
CA LYS A 32 -18.93 6.53 -22.57
C LYS A 32 -19.08 5.72 -23.87
N ILE A 33 -18.00 5.61 -24.62
CA ILE A 33 -17.98 4.84 -25.89
C ILE A 33 -18.34 3.36 -25.61
N ARG A 34 -17.72 2.75 -24.62
CA ARG A 34 -17.95 1.34 -24.29
C ARG A 34 -19.40 1.07 -23.86
N ILE A 35 -19.95 1.88 -23.00
CA ILE A 35 -21.34 1.72 -22.55
C ILE A 35 -22.36 2.06 -23.63
N UNK A 36 -22.04 2.74 -24.43
CA UNK A 36 -22.73 3.01 -25.41
C UNK A 36 -22.92 2.03 -26.25
N HIS A 37 -21.98 1.11 -26.50
CA HIS A 37 -22.03 -0.15 -27.27
C HIS A 37 -22.60 -1.36 -26.44
N GLY A 38 -23.14 -1.09 -25.27
CA GLY A 38 -23.67 -2.13 -24.40
C GLY A 38 -22.61 -2.90 -23.58
N GLU A 39 -21.38 -2.41 -23.51
CA GLU A 39 -20.32 -3.05 -22.76
C GLU A 39 -20.28 -2.52 -21.33
N SER A 40 -20.26 -3.43 -20.35
CA SER A 40 -19.97 -3.06 -18.96
C SER A 40 -18.55 -2.53 -18.85
N ALA A 41 -18.32 -1.57 -17.96
CA ALA A 41 -17.00 -0.94 -17.84
C ALA A 41 -16.71 -0.55 -16.39
N ASP A 42 -15.45 -0.65 -16.01
CA ASP A 42 -14.94 -0.08 -14.76
C ASP A 42 -13.94 1.01 -15.12
N PHE A 43 -13.92 2.08 -14.34
CA PHE A 43 -12.98 3.18 -14.55
C PHE A 43 -12.56 3.80 -13.22
N THR A 44 -11.42 4.48 -13.24
CA THR A 44 -10.96 5.33 -12.14
C THR A 44 -10.59 6.69 -12.73
N ALA A 45 -11.11 7.75 -12.13
CA ALA A 45 -10.89 9.13 -12.61
C ALA A 45 -10.87 10.09 -11.42
N ARG A 46 -10.42 11.29 -11.66
CA ARG A 46 -10.58 12.39 -10.71
C ARG A 46 -11.89 13.11 -11.05
N TYR A 47 -12.80 13.16 -10.09
CA TYR A 47 -14.04 13.92 -10.22
C TYR A 47 -13.81 15.35 -9.73
N GLU A 48 -13.95 16.31 -10.63
CA GLU A 48 -13.68 17.72 -10.34
C GLU A 48 -14.98 18.53 -10.35
N PHE A 49 -15.36 19.04 -9.18
CA PHE A 49 -16.61 19.81 -9.05
C PHE A 49 -16.58 21.09 -9.89
N GLY A 50 -15.40 21.69 -10.10
CA GLY A 50 -15.24 22.86 -10.95
C GLY A 50 -15.55 22.64 -12.44
N LYS A 51 -15.56 21.37 -12.88
CA LYS A 51 -15.85 21.02 -14.28
C LYS A 51 -17.33 20.85 -14.59
N LEU A 52 -18.21 20.89 -13.58
CA LEU A 52 -19.63 20.58 -13.76
C LEU A 52 -20.36 21.47 -14.78
N GLY A 53 -19.95 22.76 -14.90
CA GLY A 53 -20.43 23.63 -15.99
C GLY A 53 -21.95 23.77 -16.07
N GLY A 54 -22.66 23.59 -14.98
CA GLY A 54 -24.11 23.62 -14.97
C GLY A 54 -24.80 22.26 -15.17
N TYR A 55 -24.04 21.18 -15.30
CA TYR A 55 -24.61 19.82 -15.38
C TYR A 55 -25.50 19.51 -14.16
N TYR A 56 -25.02 19.85 -12.97
CA TYR A 56 -25.83 19.97 -11.75
C TYR A 56 -25.10 20.86 -10.75
N GLU A 57 -25.82 21.31 -9.70
CA GLU A 57 -25.25 22.14 -8.63
C GLU A 57 -24.76 21.26 -7.48
N SER A 58 -23.45 21.34 -7.19
CA SER A 58 -22.87 20.64 -6.05
C SER A 58 -22.56 21.62 -4.92
N THR A 59 -22.71 21.18 -3.68
CA THR A 59 -22.26 21.90 -2.50
C THR A 59 -20.81 21.55 -2.13
N ARG A 60 -20.21 20.56 -2.79
CA ARG A 60 -18.82 20.16 -2.52
C ARG A 60 -17.87 20.95 -3.44
N PRO A 61 -16.79 21.52 -2.89
CA PRO A 61 -15.74 22.12 -3.71
C PRO A 61 -14.64 21.09 -3.99
N GLY A 62 -13.74 21.45 -4.91
CA GLY A 62 -12.52 20.69 -5.14
C GLY A 62 -12.74 19.45 -5.98
N HIS A 63 -12.24 18.33 -5.52
CA HIS A 63 -12.28 17.05 -6.27
C HIS A 63 -12.25 15.85 -5.32
N PHE A 64 -12.54 14.67 -5.87
CA PHE A 64 -12.32 13.39 -5.19
C PHE A 64 -11.85 12.33 -6.20
N ASP A 65 -11.19 11.29 -5.69
CA ASP A 65 -10.76 10.16 -6.52
C ASP A 65 -11.92 9.17 -6.66
N TRP A 66 -12.41 9.04 -7.87
CA TRP A 66 -13.65 8.32 -8.21
C TRP A 66 -13.36 7.02 -8.92
N THR A 67 -13.91 5.92 -8.40
CA THR A 67 -14.04 4.68 -9.15
C THR A 67 -15.51 4.46 -9.46
N GLY A 68 -15.82 4.31 -10.73
CA GLY A 68 -17.14 3.95 -11.20
C GLY A 68 -17.13 2.53 -11.77
N ARG A 69 -18.14 1.75 -11.42
CA ARG A 69 -18.37 0.43 -12.01
C ARG A 69 -19.75 0.45 -12.67
N ILE A 70 -19.79 0.22 -13.98
CA ILE A 70 -21.02 0.25 -14.75
C ILE A 70 -21.32 -1.16 -15.26
N ARG A 71 -22.55 -1.57 -15.03
CA ARG A 71 -23.06 -2.83 -15.58
C ARG A 71 -24.27 -2.54 -16.44
N CYS A 72 -24.25 -3.03 -17.66
CA CYS A 72 -25.37 -2.95 -18.58
C CYS A 72 -26.37 -4.06 -18.21
N LEU A 73 -27.61 -3.69 -18.02
CA LEU A 73 -28.67 -4.63 -17.64
C LEU A 73 -29.60 -4.84 -18.82
N TYR A 74 -29.89 -6.09 -19.14
CA TYR A 74 -30.67 -6.51 -20.29
C TYR A 74 -31.95 -7.20 -19.84
N ASP A 75 -32.97 -7.13 -20.66
CA ASP A 75 -34.21 -7.86 -20.42
C ASP A 75 -34.12 -9.30 -20.98
N ASP A 76 -35.21 -10.05 -20.84
CA ASP A 76 -35.31 -11.45 -21.30
C ASP A 76 -35.17 -11.61 -22.82
N ARG A 77 -35.26 -10.51 -23.57
CA ARG A 77 -35.12 -10.50 -25.04
C ARG A 77 -33.69 -10.08 -25.46
N GLY A 78 -32.84 -9.77 -24.49
CA GLY A 78 -31.49 -9.30 -24.75
C GLY A 78 -31.40 -7.82 -25.10
N GLU A 79 -32.43 -7.02 -24.83
CA GLU A 79 -32.44 -5.60 -25.07
C GLU A 79 -31.87 -4.84 -23.85
N LEU A 80 -30.97 -3.90 -24.06
CA LEU A 80 -30.40 -3.08 -22.99
C LEU A 80 -31.50 -2.17 -22.40
N THR A 81 -31.76 -2.34 -21.11
CA THR A 81 -32.83 -1.62 -20.42
C THR A 81 -32.32 -0.56 -19.46
N HIS A 82 -31.22 -0.83 -18.75
CA HIS A 82 -30.72 0.04 -17.68
C HIS A 82 -29.21 -0.04 -17.57
N TYR A 83 -28.64 0.97 -16.93
CA TYR A 83 -27.26 0.95 -16.45
C TYR A 83 -27.29 0.94 -14.92
N LEU A 84 -26.56 0.02 -14.31
CA LEU A 84 -26.29 0.05 -12.87
C LEU A 84 -24.92 0.70 -12.69
N LEU A 85 -24.88 1.84 -12.01
CA LEU A 85 -23.63 2.55 -11.71
C LEU A 85 -23.36 2.45 -10.21
N ILE A 86 -22.20 1.94 -9.87
CA ILE A 86 -21.70 1.89 -8.50
C ILE A 86 -20.57 2.91 -8.41
N ASN A 87 -20.69 3.85 -7.47
CA ASN A 87 -19.72 4.92 -7.26
C ASN A 87 -18.95 4.67 -5.97
N ILE A 88 -17.62 4.84 -6.03
CA ILE A 88 -16.75 4.65 -4.87
C ILE A 88 -15.82 5.86 -4.77
N ASP A 89 -15.83 6.52 -3.62
CA ASP A 89 -14.87 7.59 -3.30
C ASP A 89 -13.62 6.93 -2.70
N ASN A 90 -12.53 6.95 -3.44
CA ASN A 90 -11.26 6.35 -3.03
C ASN A 90 -10.27 7.39 -2.50
N THR A 91 -10.71 8.62 -2.24
CA THR A 91 -9.82 9.72 -1.86
C THR A 91 -8.96 9.39 -0.64
N GLU A 92 -9.59 8.91 0.42
CA GLU A 92 -8.86 8.57 1.66
C GLU A 92 -7.92 7.39 1.45
N LEU A 93 -8.37 6.37 0.73
CA LEU A 93 -7.52 5.22 0.42
C LEU A 93 -6.27 5.64 -0.36
N ARG A 94 -6.45 6.48 -1.39
CA ARG A 94 -5.31 7.00 -2.18
C ARG A 94 -4.37 7.88 -1.35
N LYS A 95 -4.90 8.71 -0.47
CA LYS A 95 -4.07 9.52 0.44
C LYS A 95 -3.19 8.63 1.32
N ILE A 96 -3.77 7.57 1.88
CA ILE A 96 -3.04 6.62 2.72
C ILE A 96 -1.97 5.90 1.89
N GLN A 97 -2.32 5.40 0.72
CA GLN A 97 -1.37 4.72 -0.18
C GLN A 97 -0.18 5.62 -0.55
N ASN A 98 -0.47 6.87 -0.91
CA ASN A 98 0.58 7.84 -1.25
C ASN A 98 1.50 8.11 -0.06
N ARG A 99 0.91 8.29 1.13
CA ARG A 99 1.68 8.52 2.35
C ARG A 99 2.59 7.32 2.69
N VAL A 100 2.09 6.10 2.51
CA VAL A 100 2.90 4.88 2.70
C VAL A 100 4.07 4.86 1.70
N SER A 101 3.80 5.12 0.42
CA SER A 101 4.84 5.15 -0.61
C SER A 101 5.91 6.22 -0.33
N GLU A 102 5.49 7.41 0.09
CA GLU A 102 6.41 8.49 0.47
C GLU A 102 7.29 8.06 1.65
N PHE A 103 6.68 7.44 2.66
CA PHE A 103 7.40 6.96 3.83
C PHE A 103 8.42 5.87 3.45
N GLU A 104 8.02 4.92 2.61
CA GLU A 104 8.90 3.85 2.12
C GLU A 104 10.11 4.42 1.35
N ALA A 105 9.87 5.42 0.49
CA ALA A 105 10.93 6.07 -0.27
C ALA A 105 11.92 6.81 0.65
N LEU A 106 11.39 7.57 1.60
CA LEU A 106 12.20 8.29 2.58
C LEU A 106 13.01 7.31 3.45
N PHE A 107 12.36 6.25 3.93
CA PHE A 107 13.01 5.26 4.77
C PHE A 107 14.15 4.56 4.02
N ARG A 108 13.97 4.26 2.73
CA ARG A 108 15.02 3.67 1.89
C ARG A 108 16.25 4.60 1.82
N ILE A 109 16.03 5.90 1.58
CA ILE A 109 17.09 6.89 1.51
C ILE A 109 17.86 6.96 2.85
N ILE A 110 17.12 7.06 3.96
CA ILE A 110 17.72 7.12 5.30
C ILE A 110 18.52 5.84 5.58
N SER A 111 17.97 4.68 5.26
CA SER A 111 18.62 3.38 5.46
C SER A 111 19.97 3.32 4.76
N GLU A 112 20.01 3.70 3.49
CA GLU A 112 21.27 3.70 2.73
C GLU A 112 22.29 4.72 3.27
N TYR A 113 21.83 5.92 3.60
CA TYR A 113 22.70 7.00 4.08
C TYR A 113 23.29 6.70 5.47
N ALA A 114 22.43 6.26 6.39
CA ALA A 114 22.83 6.01 7.78
C ALA A 114 23.28 4.56 8.02
N GLN A 115 23.26 3.72 6.97
CA GLN A 115 23.58 2.28 7.06
C GLN A 115 22.71 1.57 8.10
N VAL A 116 21.46 2.00 8.21
CA VAL A 116 20.48 1.41 9.13
C VAL A 116 19.60 0.43 8.37
N GLY A 117 19.77 -0.85 8.62
CA GLY A 117 18.96 -1.90 8.00
C GLY A 117 17.84 -2.36 8.91
N TYR A 118 16.76 -2.81 8.30
CA TYR A 118 15.58 -3.34 8.98
C TYR A 118 15.31 -4.76 8.49
N ALA A 119 14.87 -5.59 9.43
CA ALA A 119 14.40 -6.95 9.15
C ALA A 119 13.18 -7.25 10.01
N ASN A 120 12.27 -8.02 9.46
CA ASN A 120 11.12 -8.58 10.17
C ASN A 120 11.17 -10.09 10.03
N TYR A 121 11.05 -10.82 11.12
CA TYR A 121 11.17 -12.26 11.10
C TYR A 121 10.26 -12.89 12.17
N ASN A 122 9.42 -13.78 11.75
CA ASN A 122 8.53 -14.52 12.63
C ASN A 122 9.27 -15.77 13.14
N LEU A 123 9.53 -15.79 14.44
CA LEU A 123 10.29 -16.89 15.08
C LEU A 123 9.57 -18.24 15.06
N TYR A 124 8.23 -18.24 14.90
CA TYR A 124 7.42 -19.46 14.92
C TYR A 124 7.36 -20.15 13.55
N ASN A 125 6.92 -19.41 12.52
CA ASN A 125 6.77 -19.98 11.18
C ASN A 125 8.03 -19.83 10.31
N LYS A 126 9.07 -19.15 10.83
CA LYS A 126 10.37 -18.96 10.14
C LYS A 126 10.25 -18.12 8.85
N GLU A 127 9.24 -17.26 8.76
CA GLU A 127 9.03 -16.37 7.61
C GLU A 127 9.43 -14.94 7.95
N GLY A 128 9.88 -14.22 6.94
CA GLY A 128 10.22 -12.82 7.14
C GLY A 128 10.96 -12.24 5.94
N TYR A 129 11.38 -11.00 6.09
CA TYR A 129 12.16 -10.31 5.08
C TYR A 129 13.19 -9.40 5.74
N ALA A 130 14.25 -9.12 5.01
CA ALA A 130 15.29 -8.19 5.42
C ALA A 130 15.61 -7.24 4.27
N GLN A 131 15.88 -5.97 4.60
CA GLN A 131 16.41 -5.02 3.61
C GLN A 131 17.86 -5.37 3.27
N ASN A 132 18.29 -5.02 2.05
CA ASN A 132 19.67 -5.27 1.62
C ASN A 132 20.70 -4.63 2.57
N VAL A 133 20.43 -3.44 3.10
CA VAL A 133 21.32 -2.79 4.08
C VAL A 133 21.47 -3.66 5.33
N TRP A 134 20.39 -4.28 5.81
CA TRP A 134 20.43 -5.20 6.95
C TRP A 134 21.33 -6.41 6.63
N LEU A 135 21.13 -7.02 5.48
CA LEU A 135 21.92 -8.18 5.04
C LEU A 135 23.42 -7.80 4.98
N ARG A 136 23.73 -6.69 4.30
CA ARG A 136 25.11 -6.21 4.19
C ARG A 136 25.75 -5.91 5.55
N ASN A 137 24.96 -5.36 6.49
CA ASN A 137 25.45 -5.10 7.85
C ASN A 137 25.82 -6.39 8.59
N TYR A 138 25.11 -7.49 8.28
CA TYR A 138 25.42 -8.80 8.84
C TYR A 138 26.45 -9.59 8.03
N GLY A 139 27.03 -8.97 7.00
CA GLY A 139 28.06 -9.61 6.15
C GLY A 139 27.50 -10.50 5.04
N GLU A 140 26.19 -10.45 4.83
CA GLU A 140 25.51 -11.34 3.88
C GLU A 140 25.35 -10.66 2.52
N ALA A 141 25.19 -11.47 1.47
CA ALA A 141 24.85 -10.98 0.13
C ALA A 141 23.42 -10.47 0.06
N ASP A 142 23.16 -9.54 -0.85
CA ASP A 142 21.80 -8.97 -1.05
C ASP A 142 20.77 -10.02 -1.48
N SER A 143 21.22 -11.18 -1.98
CA SER A 143 20.36 -12.30 -2.37
C SER A 143 20.07 -13.28 -1.23
N ALA A 144 20.68 -13.09 -0.05
CA ALA A 144 20.51 -14.01 1.06
C ALA A 144 19.07 -13.96 1.61
N GLN A 145 18.57 -15.13 2.01
CA GLN A 145 17.25 -15.21 2.64
C GLN A 145 17.41 -15.05 4.16
N ILE A 146 16.52 -14.26 4.77
CA ILE A 146 16.60 -13.99 6.22
C ILE A 146 16.61 -15.30 7.05
N VAL A 147 15.89 -16.32 6.60
CA VAL A 147 15.82 -17.62 7.29
C VAL A 147 17.18 -18.30 7.33
N ASP A 148 18.09 -17.98 6.41
CA ASP A 148 19.44 -18.54 6.39
C ASP A 148 20.41 -17.75 7.27
N VAL A 149 20.03 -16.56 7.69
CA VAL A 149 20.85 -15.69 8.53
C VAL A 149 20.47 -15.83 10.01
N ILE A 150 19.18 -15.66 10.29
CA ILE A 150 18.66 -15.72 11.68
C ILE A 150 18.91 -17.13 12.25
N GLY A 151 19.58 -17.16 13.40
CA GLY A 151 19.92 -18.40 14.09
C GLY A 151 21.28 -18.97 13.70
N LYS A 152 21.84 -18.59 12.57
CA LYS A 152 23.19 -19.02 12.14
C LYS A 152 24.24 -17.94 12.40
N TYR A 153 23.96 -16.71 11.96
CA TYR A 153 24.83 -15.55 12.14
C TYR A 153 26.30 -15.86 11.84
N ARG A 154 26.55 -16.45 10.67
CA ARG A 154 27.86 -17.01 10.33
C ARG A 154 29.01 -16.00 10.34
N HIS A 155 28.70 -14.74 10.01
CA HIS A 155 29.68 -13.65 9.97
C HIS A 155 29.85 -12.94 11.31
N ILE A 156 29.01 -13.21 12.31
CA ILE A 156 29.16 -12.66 13.65
C ILE A 156 30.33 -13.38 14.36
N HIS A 157 31.19 -12.61 15.02
CA HIS A 157 32.32 -13.15 15.78
C HIS A 157 31.85 -14.22 16.76
N PRO A 158 32.55 -15.37 16.88
CA PRO A 158 32.11 -16.50 17.74
C PRO A 158 31.70 -16.08 19.15
N GLU A 159 32.47 -15.19 19.78
CA GLU A 159 32.19 -14.73 21.14
C GLU A 159 30.87 -13.95 21.24
N ASP A 160 30.49 -13.23 20.18
CA ASP A 160 29.26 -12.41 20.17
C ASP A 160 28.06 -13.22 19.67
N ARG A 161 28.30 -14.30 18.92
CA ARG A 161 27.23 -15.14 18.34
C ARG A 161 26.40 -15.84 19.41
N LYS A 162 27.06 -16.43 20.42
CA LYS A 162 26.36 -17.16 21.48
C LYS A 162 25.40 -16.26 22.26
N PRO A 163 25.82 -15.08 22.78
CA PRO A 163 24.88 -14.17 23.44
C PRO A 163 23.70 -13.75 22.56
N LEU A 164 23.92 -13.56 21.25
CA LEU A 164 22.84 -13.18 20.31
C LEU A 164 21.84 -14.34 20.15
N LEU A 165 22.32 -15.59 20.07
CA LEU A 165 21.44 -16.76 19.97
C LEU A 165 20.66 -16.99 21.26
N ASP A 166 21.30 -16.82 22.41
CA ASP A 166 20.62 -16.92 23.73
C ASP A 166 19.51 -15.85 23.82
N LEU A 167 19.77 -14.65 23.29
CA LEU A 167 18.79 -13.56 23.26
C LEU A 167 17.58 -13.96 22.39
N LEU A 168 17.79 -14.54 21.20
CA LEU A 168 16.69 -15.02 20.36
C LEU A 168 15.84 -16.08 21.06
N THR A 169 16.49 -16.97 21.81
CA THR A 169 15.78 -18.00 22.58
C THR A 169 14.85 -17.36 23.62
N ARG A 170 15.35 -16.34 24.31
CA ARG A 170 14.56 -15.60 25.30
C ARG A 170 13.40 -14.82 24.67
N PHE A 171 13.60 -14.27 23.46
CA PHE A 171 12.51 -13.66 22.69
C PHE A 171 11.45 -14.69 22.34
N SER A 172 11.86 -15.87 21.86
CA SER A 172 10.93 -16.96 21.50
C SER A 172 10.13 -17.45 22.72
N ALA A 173 10.73 -17.38 23.90
CA ALA A 173 10.05 -17.74 25.15
C ALA A 173 9.15 -16.64 25.72
N GLY A 174 9.15 -15.45 25.10
CA GLY A 174 8.38 -14.29 25.60
C GLY A 174 8.97 -13.64 26.83
N GLU A 175 10.21 -13.97 27.18
CA GLU A 175 10.87 -13.42 28.37
C GLU A 175 11.34 -11.97 28.20
N VAL A 176 11.52 -11.55 26.95
CA VAL A 176 12.09 -10.24 26.62
C VAL A 176 11.29 -9.65 25.47
N GLN A 177 10.88 -8.38 25.58
CA GLN A 177 10.13 -7.67 24.53
C GLN A 177 11.03 -6.75 23.70
N SER A 178 12.15 -6.30 24.25
CA SER A 178 13.12 -5.51 23.50
C SER A 178 14.52 -5.73 24.07
N ALA A 179 15.53 -5.63 23.21
CA ALA A 179 16.91 -5.72 23.63
C ALA A 179 17.83 -5.05 22.60
N THR A 180 19.03 -4.70 23.04
CA THR A 180 20.08 -4.21 22.16
C THR A 180 21.29 -5.10 22.27
N ALA A 181 21.87 -5.47 21.13
CA ALA A 181 23.13 -6.21 21.08
C ALA A 181 24.13 -5.42 20.22
N ILE A 182 25.41 -5.50 20.60
CA ILE A 182 26.51 -4.95 19.80
C ILE A 182 27.37 -6.15 19.43
N CYS A 183 27.61 -6.34 18.13
CA CYS A 183 28.32 -7.49 17.62
C CYS A 183 29.39 -7.11 16.62
N ARG A 184 30.48 -7.86 16.65
CA ARG A 184 31.53 -7.80 15.64
C ARG A 184 31.14 -8.65 14.44
N VAL A 185 31.23 -8.08 13.25
CA VAL A 185 30.96 -8.79 11.98
C VAL A 185 32.25 -8.91 11.21
N GLN A 186 32.57 -10.11 10.74
CA GLN A 186 33.71 -10.37 9.87
C GLN A 186 33.19 -10.70 8.48
N HIS A 187 33.42 -9.79 7.55
CA HIS A 187 32.98 -9.92 6.17
C HIS A 187 33.89 -10.87 5.36
N ASP A 188 33.37 -11.46 4.30
CA ASP A 188 34.12 -12.37 3.43
C ASP A 188 35.33 -11.68 2.74
N ASP A 189 35.24 -10.35 2.56
CA ASP A 189 36.37 -9.56 2.00
C ASP A 189 37.45 -9.22 3.04
N GLY A 190 37.32 -9.72 4.27
CA GLY A 190 38.26 -9.49 5.35
C GLY A 190 37.98 -8.25 6.19
N ARG A 191 37.05 -7.39 5.79
CA ARG A 191 36.66 -6.23 6.61
C ARG A 191 36.05 -6.70 7.92
N LYS A 192 36.28 -5.91 8.96
CA LYS A 192 35.63 -6.10 10.27
C LYS A 192 34.85 -4.84 10.60
N THR A 193 33.59 -5.04 10.96
CA THR A 193 32.70 -3.93 11.36
C THR A 193 32.03 -4.23 12.69
N TRP A 194 31.48 -3.21 13.29
CA TRP A 194 30.63 -3.35 14.46
C TRP A 194 29.21 -2.99 14.06
N ILE A 195 28.27 -3.81 14.48
CA ILE A 195 26.85 -3.49 14.32
C ILE A 195 26.20 -3.35 15.69
N LYS A 196 25.30 -2.39 15.80
CA LYS A 196 24.38 -2.27 16.92
C LYS A 196 23.01 -2.69 16.42
N THR A 197 22.49 -3.78 16.95
CA THR A 197 21.18 -4.30 16.56
C THR A 197 20.17 -4.08 17.69
N HIS A 198 19.01 -3.62 17.34
CA HIS A 198 17.89 -3.37 18.26
C HIS A 198 16.77 -4.35 17.88
N LEU A 199 16.42 -5.23 18.81
CA LEU A 199 15.41 -6.26 18.63
C LEU A 199 14.17 -5.88 19.40
N ILE A 200 13.01 -6.01 18.76
CA ILE A 200 11.71 -5.69 19.36
C ILE A 200 10.73 -6.82 18.98
N CYS A 201 9.92 -7.24 19.94
CA CYS A 201 8.88 -8.25 19.71
C CYS A 201 7.48 -7.61 19.76
#